data_39adb24e5ed23bbe9b674ec890782c47
#
_entry.id   39adb24e5ed23bbe9b674ec890782c47
#
_cell.length_a   1.000
_cell.length_b   1.000
_cell.length_c   1.000
_cell.angle_alpha   90.00
_cell.angle_beta   90.00
_cell.angle_gamma   90.00
#
_symmetry.space_group_name_H-M   'P 1'
#
loop_
_entity.id
_entity.type
_entity.pdbx_description
1 polymer ?
#
loop_
_entity_poly.entity_id
_entity_poly.type
_entity_poly.pdbx_seq_one_letter_code
_entity_poly.pdbx_strand_id
1 'polypeptide(L)'
;MQVVITIEGSQADVFEQEPDELVQFSTDGEYTCVDGCGVLTYPESELTGMAGTLTTITFTPSSAVLKRTGTVTSRMVFAPGARNTFLYQTPYGTSTVGLETQRYRSTLGERGGVLELLY
;
A
#
# COMPACT_ATOMS: atom_id res chain seq x y z
N MET A 1 -5.66 -8.85 15.62
CA MET A 1 -5.47 -10.22 15.13
C MET A 1 -4.19 -10.29 14.32
N GLN A 2 -3.37 -11.25 14.61
CA GLN A 2 -2.15 -11.51 13.83
C GLN A 2 -2.51 -12.12 12.48
N VAL A 3 -1.91 -11.61 11.41
CA VAL A 3 -2.14 -12.10 10.05
C VAL A 3 -0.83 -12.23 9.29
N VAL A 4 -0.83 -13.06 8.26
CA VAL A 4 0.21 -13.09 7.25
C VAL A 4 -0.28 -12.27 6.06
N ILE A 5 0.55 -11.34 5.63
CA ILE A 5 0.24 -10.43 4.52
C ILE A 5 1.11 -10.82 3.35
N THR A 6 0.48 -11.12 2.21
CA THR A 6 1.19 -11.31 0.95
C THR A 6 0.96 -10.09 0.08
N ILE A 7 2.05 -9.47 -0.35
CA ILE A 7 2.02 -8.26 -1.17
C ILE A 7 2.51 -8.63 -2.56
N GLU A 8 1.68 -8.32 -3.55
CA GLU A 8 2.02 -8.51 -4.96
C GLU A 8 2.03 -7.15 -5.66
N GLY A 9 3.05 -6.89 -6.41
CA GLY A 9 3.16 -5.69 -7.21
C GLY A 9 3.80 -5.97 -8.55
N SER A 10 3.48 -5.18 -9.54
CA SER A 10 4.11 -5.23 -10.85
C SER A 10 4.76 -3.88 -11.15
N GLN A 11 5.91 -3.92 -11.82
CA GLN A 11 6.57 -2.72 -12.31
C GLN A 11 6.69 -2.81 -13.82
N ALA A 12 6.25 -1.75 -14.50
CA ALA A 12 6.47 -1.58 -15.92
C ALA A 12 7.62 -0.59 -16.13
N ASP A 13 8.59 -0.98 -16.94
CA ASP A 13 9.57 -0.03 -17.45
C ASP A 13 9.03 0.53 -18.77
N VAL A 14 8.89 1.87 -18.84
CA VAL A 14 8.38 2.55 -20.03
C VAL A 14 9.23 2.30 -21.26
N PHE A 15 10.47 1.89 -21.11
CA PHE A 15 11.42 1.65 -22.20
C PHE A 15 11.55 0.18 -22.60
N GLU A 16 10.96 -0.73 -21.84
CA GLU A 16 10.98 -2.16 -22.13
C GLU A 16 9.64 -2.63 -22.66
N GLN A 17 9.68 -3.54 -23.65
CA GLN A 17 8.48 -4.14 -24.23
C GLN A 17 8.16 -5.51 -23.64
N GLU A 18 8.84 -5.89 -22.58
CA GLU A 18 8.59 -7.14 -21.87
C GLU A 18 7.45 -6.99 -20.88
N PRO A 19 6.77 -8.11 -20.54
CA PRO A 19 5.74 -8.09 -19.49
C PRO A 19 6.30 -7.57 -18.18
N ASP A 20 5.45 -6.90 -17.39
CA ASP A 20 5.80 -6.43 -16.07
C ASP A 20 6.30 -7.55 -15.19
N GLU A 21 7.37 -7.30 -14.45
CA GLU A 21 7.85 -8.24 -13.47
C GLU A 21 6.92 -8.25 -12.26
N LEU A 22 6.38 -9.42 -11.91
CA LEU A 22 5.56 -9.58 -10.72
C LEU A 22 6.47 -9.78 -9.52
N VAL A 23 6.39 -8.84 -8.56
CA VAL A 23 7.10 -8.93 -7.29
C VAL A 23 6.14 -9.39 -6.22
N GLN A 24 6.50 -10.45 -5.50
CA GLN A 24 5.69 -11.02 -4.43
C GLN A 24 6.55 -11.25 -3.19
N PHE A 25 6.05 -10.83 -2.03
CA PHE A 25 6.68 -11.10 -0.74
C PHE A 25 5.63 -11.15 0.36
N SER A 26 5.97 -11.81 1.47
CA SER A 26 5.06 -11.99 2.60
C SER A 26 5.68 -11.43 3.87
N THR A 27 4.82 -10.91 4.75
CA THR A 27 5.21 -10.39 6.05
C THR A 27 4.10 -10.65 7.07
N ASP A 28 4.44 -10.60 8.33
CA ASP A 28 3.46 -10.67 9.41
C ASP A 28 2.95 -9.26 9.75
N GLY A 29 1.70 -9.17 10.16
CA GLY A 29 1.11 -7.89 10.55
C GLY A 29 -0.08 -8.03 11.48
N GLU A 30 -0.62 -6.88 11.87
CA GLU A 30 -1.82 -6.75 12.69
C GLU A 30 -2.99 -6.32 11.81
N TYR A 31 -4.16 -6.90 12.08
CA TYR A 31 -5.35 -6.65 11.27
C TYR A 31 -6.60 -6.59 12.13
N THR A 32 -7.41 -5.57 11.90
CA THR A 32 -8.75 -5.45 12.46
C THR A 32 -9.72 -5.02 11.36
N CYS A 33 -10.92 -5.57 11.37
CA CYS A 33 -11.95 -5.20 10.39
C CYS A 33 -13.34 -5.43 10.98
N VAL A 34 -14.19 -4.42 10.85
CA VAL A 34 -15.61 -4.47 11.21
C VAL A 34 -16.41 -3.83 10.08
N ASP A 35 -17.38 -4.56 9.52
CA ASP A 35 -18.25 -4.08 8.44
C ASP A 35 -17.49 -3.56 7.20
N GLY A 36 -16.39 -4.22 6.85
CA GLY A 36 -15.57 -3.86 5.69
C GLY A 36 -14.63 -2.67 5.93
N CYS A 37 -14.64 -2.09 7.12
CA CYS A 37 -13.75 -0.99 7.52
C CYS A 37 -12.73 -1.49 8.53
N GLY A 38 -11.48 -1.12 8.37
CA GLY A 38 -10.47 -1.60 9.30
C GLY A 38 -9.09 -1.01 9.09
N VAL A 39 -8.15 -1.63 9.78
CA VAL A 39 -6.74 -1.21 9.80
C VAL A 39 -5.85 -2.43 9.64
N LEU A 40 -4.86 -2.30 8.78
CA LEU A 40 -3.80 -3.27 8.57
C LEU A 40 -2.46 -2.57 8.82
N THR A 41 -1.62 -3.15 9.68
CA THR A 41 -0.33 -2.58 10.03
C THR A 41 0.76 -3.65 9.90
N TYR A 42 1.85 -3.32 9.24
CA TYR A 42 3.00 -4.21 9.12
C TYR A 42 4.31 -3.42 9.00
N PRO A 43 5.42 -3.98 9.50
CA PRO A 43 6.72 -3.38 9.29
C PRO A 43 7.21 -3.63 7.87
N GLU A 44 7.80 -2.61 7.27
CA GLU A 44 8.52 -2.77 6.01
C GLU A 44 9.87 -3.44 6.25
N SER A 45 10.45 -4.01 5.21
CA SER A 45 11.71 -4.74 5.29
C SER A 45 12.69 -4.27 4.20
N GLU A 46 13.88 -4.84 4.21
CA GLU A 46 14.86 -4.61 3.14
C GLU A 46 14.34 -5.05 1.78
N LEU A 47 13.41 -6.03 1.74
CA LEU A 47 12.80 -6.51 0.49
C LEU A 47 12.00 -5.42 -0.22
N THR A 48 11.43 -4.46 0.51
CA THR A 48 10.72 -3.32 -0.06
C THR A 48 11.60 -2.09 -0.22
N GLY A 49 12.82 -2.14 0.28
CA GLY A 49 13.73 -0.99 0.30
C GLY A 49 13.38 0.05 1.35
N MET A 50 12.48 -0.28 2.29
CA MET A 50 11.97 0.66 3.29
C MET A 50 12.16 0.16 4.73
N ALA A 51 13.24 -0.61 4.99
CA ALA A 51 13.53 -1.08 6.34
C ALA A 51 13.54 0.07 7.35
N GLY A 52 12.96 -0.16 8.53
CA GLY A 52 12.78 0.88 9.54
C GLY A 52 11.51 1.70 9.38
N THR A 53 10.64 1.33 8.47
CA THR A 53 9.36 2.00 8.19
C THR A 53 8.20 1.12 8.64
N LEU A 54 7.19 1.72 9.25
CA LEU A 54 5.93 1.06 9.60
C LEU A 54 4.86 1.53 8.61
N THR A 55 4.17 0.58 7.98
CA THR A 55 3.07 0.85 7.06
C THR A 55 1.74 0.53 7.73
N THR A 56 0.82 1.49 7.69
CA THR A 56 -0.54 1.34 8.20
C THR A 56 -1.51 1.67 7.08
N ILE A 57 -2.41 0.74 6.79
CA ILE A 57 -3.48 0.92 5.81
C ILE A 57 -4.80 0.97 6.54
N THR A 58 -5.47 2.12 6.50
CA THR A 58 -6.83 2.28 7.00
C THR A 58 -7.76 2.23 5.81
N PHE A 59 -8.71 1.30 5.82
CA PHE A 59 -9.53 1.03 4.64
C PHE A 59 -11.02 1.00 4.95
N THR A 60 -11.79 1.31 3.92
CA THR A 60 -13.25 1.13 3.84
C THR A 60 -13.56 0.31 2.59
N PRO A 61 -14.82 -0.08 2.33
CA PRO A 61 -15.15 -0.76 1.08
C PRO A 61 -14.84 0.05 -0.19
N SER A 62 -14.69 1.37 -0.08
CA SER A 62 -14.53 2.26 -1.24
C SER A 62 -13.29 3.15 -1.23
N SER A 63 -12.50 3.12 -0.17
CA SER A 63 -11.31 3.97 -0.07
C SER A 63 -10.29 3.41 0.90
N ALA A 64 -9.05 3.87 0.80
CA ALA A 64 -7.98 3.53 1.74
C ALA A 64 -7.00 4.68 1.88
N VAL A 65 -6.38 4.75 3.06
CA VAL A 65 -5.24 5.62 3.33
C VAL A 65 -4.07 4.73 3.72
N LEU A 66 -2.99 4.82 2.97
CA LEU A 66 -1.75 4.14 3.26
C LEU A 66 -0.78 5.15 3.86
N LYS A 67 -0.41 4.94 5.11
CA LYS A 67 0.51 5.81 5.84
C LYS A 67 1.79 5.07 6.17
N ARG A 68 2.93 5.66 5.82
CA ARG A 68 4.26 5.17 6.20
C ARG A 68 4.89 6.14 7.17
N THR A 69 5.51 5.61 8.22
CA THR A 69 6.24 6.39 9.21
C THR A 69 7.56 5.70 9.52
N GLY A 70 8.62 6.49 9.67
CA GLY A 70 9.96 5.99 9.94
C GLY A 70 10.96 6.48 8.91
N THR A 71 11.80 5.58 8.41
CA THR A 71 12.81 5.91 7.37
C THR A 71 12.16 6.54 6.13
N VAL A 72 11.00 6.02 5.74
CA VAL A 72 10.16 6.64 4.71
C VAL A 72 8.90 7.18 5.40
N THR A 73 8.52 8.41 5.10
CA THR A 73 7.28 9.01 5.59
C THR A 73 6.44 9.47 4.42
N SER A 74 5.21 8.97 4.34
CA SER A 74 4.26 9.33 3.29
C SER A 74 2.83 9.05 3.74
N ARG A 75 1.87 9.66 3.04
CA ARG A 75 0.44 9.41 3.23
C ARG A 75 -0.24 9.42 1.88
N MET A 76 -0.69 8.26 1.44
CA MET A 76 -1.32 8.07 0.14
C MET A 76 -2.81 7.80 0.32
N VAL A 77 -3.65 8.49 -0.43
CA VAL A 77 -5.11 8.33 -0.40
C VAL A 77 -5.57 7.67 -1.70
N PHE A 78 -6.29 6.57 -1.57
CA PHE A 78 -6.82 5.79 -2.69
C PHE A 78 -8.34 5.80 -2.64
N ALA A 79 -8.95 6.27 -3.73
CA ALA A 79 -10.41 6.18 -3.96
C ALA A 79 -10.65 6.14 -5.46
N PRO A 80 -11.66 5.42 -5.96
CA PRO A 80 -11.89 5.31 -7.39
C PRO A 80 -12.00 6.67 -8.08
N GLY A 81 -11.19 6.89 -9.12
CA GLY A 81 -11.15 8.13 -9.89
C GLY A 81 -10.54 9.33 -9.19
N ALA A 82 -10.05 9.17 -7.97
CA ALA A 82 -9.45 10.27 -7.21
C ALA A 82 -8.04 10.60 -7.72
N ARG A 83 -7.76 11.91 -7.76
CA ARG A 83 -6.41 12.45 -8.01
C ARG A 83 -6.00 13.30 -6.83
N ASN A 84 -4.81 13.06 -6.32
CA ASN A 84 -4.24 13.88 -5.25
C ASN A 84 -2.72 13.83 -5.31
N THR A 85 -2.09 14.63 -4.49
CA THR A 85 -0.63 14.63 -4.33
C THR A 85 -0.28 14.26 -2.90
N PHE A 86 0.91 13.71 -2.72
CA PHE A 86 1.44 13.42 -1.39
C PHE A 86 2.94 13.74 -1.34
N LEU A 87 3.45 13.96 -0.14
CA LEU A 87 4.87 14.13 0.10
C LEU A 87 5.50 12.75 0.35
N TYR A 88 6.58 12.48 -0.35
CA TYR A 88 7.40 11.29 -0.17
C TYR A 88 8.71 11.72 0.48
N GLN A 89 8.84 11.46 1.76
CA GLN A 89 9.99 11.89 2.57
C GLN A 89 10.91 10.72 2.82
N THR A 90 12.17 10.88 2.45
CA THR A 90 13.23 9.89 2.64
C THR A 90 14.45 10.56 3.27
N PRO A 91 15.45 9.79 3.74
CA PRO A 91 16.71 10.37 4.21
C PRO A 91 17.46 11.17 3.14
N TYR A 92 17.13 10.97 1.87
CA TYR A 92 17.76 11.64 0.73
C TYR A 92 17.02 12.91 0.28
N GLY A 93 15.86 13.18 0.85
CA GLY A 93 15.08 14.37 0.51
C GLY A 93 13.59 14.11 0.45
N THR A 94 12.86 15.16 0.08
CA THR A 94 11.40 15.13 -0.02
C THR A 94 10.97 15.42 -1.44
N SER A 95 10.05 14.60 -1.95
CA SER A 95 9.46 14.76 -3.28
C SER A 95 7.95 14.90 -3.17
N THR A 96 7.36 15.70 -4.06
CA THR A 96 5.91 15.75 -4.23
C THR A 96 5.53 14.80 -5.36
N VAL A 97 4.62 13.86 -5.09
CA VAL A 97 4.23 12.82 -6.03
C VAL A 97 2.75 12.93 -6.31
N GLY A 98 2.38 12.87 -7.59
CA GLY A 98 0.99 12.79 -8.02
C GLY A 98 0.49 11.35 -7.98
N LEU A 99 -0.75 11.19 -7.51
CA LEU A 99 -1.41 9.89 -7.40
C LEU A 99 -2.79 9.94 -8.04
N GLU A 100 -3.03 9.02 -8.97
CA GLU A 100 -4.34 8.79 -9.54
C GLU A 100 -4.75 7.35 -9.30
N THR A 101 -5.87 7.14 -8.61
CA THR A 101 -6.41 5.80 -8.38
C THR A 101 -7.26 5.40 -9.58
N GLN A 102 -6.82 4.38 -10.30
CA GLN A 102 -7.54 3.84 -11.46
C GLN A 102 -8.54 2.78 -11.06
N ARG A 103 -8.21 1.95 -10.07
CA ARG A 103 -9.08 0.90 -9.56
C ARG A 103 -8.90 0.74 -8.05
N TYR A 104 -10.01 0.55 -7.38
CA TYR A 104 -10.04 0.18 -5.97
C TYR A 104 -11.02 -0.99 -5.81
N ARG A 105 -10.55 -2.08 -5.21
CA ARG A 105 -11.40 -3.22 -4.89
C ARG A 105 -10.98 -3.78 -3.54
N SER A 106 -11.96 -3.99 -2.66
CA SER A 106 -11.73 -4.62 -1.36
C SER A 106 -12.74 -5.73 -1.14
N THR A 107 -12.23 -6.92 -0.81
CA THR A 107 -13.03 -8.04 -0.30
C THR A 107 -12.67 -8.33 1.15
N LEU A 108 -12.01 -7.36 1.82
CA LEU A 108 -11.57 -7.51 3.20
C LEU A 108 -12.76 -7.64 4.15
N GLY A 109 -12.70 -8.60 5.03
CA GLY A 109 -13.67 -8.87 6.05
C GLY A 109 -13.00 -9.22 7.37
N GLU A 110 -13.76 -9.67 8.35
CA GLU A 110 -13.26 -9.93 9.70
C GLU A 110 -12.10 -10.93 9.76
N ARG A 111 -12.02 -11.85 8.79
CA ARG A 111 -11.00 -12.91 8.74
C ARG A 111 -9.93 -12.68 7.68
N GLY A 112 -9.98 -11.57 6.97
CA GLY A 112 -9.05 -11.25 5.90
C GLY A 112 -9.75 -11.12 4.56
N GLY A 113 -8.98 -11.23 3.49
CA GLY A 113 -9.43 -11.05 2.12
C GLY A 113 -8.36 -10.40 1.26
N VAL A 114 -8.80 -9.67 0.25
CA VAL A 114 -7.91 -9.02 -0.73
C VAL A 114 -8.22 -7.55 -0.82
N LEU A 115 -7.17 -6.74 -0.83
CA LEU A 115 -7.22 -5.32 -1.19
C LEU A 115 -6.42 -5.13 -2.48
N GLU A 116 -7.08 -4.62 -3.52
CA GLU A 116 -6.48 -4.36 -4.82
C GLU A 116 -6.50 -2.86 -5.11
N LEU A 117 -5.32 -2.32 -5.35
CA LEU A 117 -5.12 -0.91 -5.69
C LEU A 117 -4.39 -0.84 -7.03
N LEU A 118 -4.96 -0.14 -7.99
CA LEU A 118 -4.33 0.17 -9.27
C LEU A 118 -4.17 1.69 -9.39
N TYR A 119 -2.92 2.11 -9.53
CA TYR A 119 -2.57 3.53 -9.56
C TYR A 119 -1.33 3.81 -10.41
#